data_2eb58c043eae91ce0978402bef62a7c8
#
_entry.id   2eb58c043eae91ce0978402bef62a7c8
#
_cell.length_a   1.000
_cell.length_b   1.000
_cell.length_c   1.000
_cell.angle_alpha   90.00
_cell.angle_beta   90.00
_cell.angle_gamma   90.00
#
_symmetry.space_group_name_H-M   'P 1'
#
loop_
_entity.id
_entity.type
_entity.pdbx_description
1 polymer ?
#
loop_
_entity_poly.entity_id
_entity_poly.type
_entity_poly.pdbx_seq_one_letter_code
_entity_poly.pdbx_strand_id
1 'polypeptide(L)'
;MAANGLLGNRTRSALTMLGILIGVSAVILLVAVGNGASVQINNQVQSLGANVIYVYPSNARGSGGVSQGFGTGQSLTQADVDALNSKQQDPDVLAAIPIAQSGGQITYGNQNYFAPTTGTTPDFPHVRNYQLAEGSFFSADDVTARHRVVVLGQTVVDNLFGTTDPIGQTIKISRQSFRVIGVFAQKGGTGLGSQDNVVVAPITAVWAYLTGARGKVISQIVASASSAGTVTQAETEITTILLERHQISDPAQADFQLQSQQDILNQATSISTALTLVLGAIAGISLVVGGIGIMNIMLVTVTERTREIGIRKAIGARRRDILMQFLIEAMVLSGLGGALGIAVGALLALEAPKISALATSGFPTPVVSPTSVVLAFCVSVAIGLFFGIYPANRAARLHPIEALRYE
;
A
#
# COMPACT_ATOMS: atom_id res chain seq x y z
N MET A 1 -38.26 20.82 18.74
CA MET A 1 -37.55 21.88 19.53
C MET A 1 -36.09 22.06 19.10
N ALA A 2 -35.30 21.01 18.91
CA ALA A 2 -33.91 21.14 18.43
C ALA A 2 -33.79 21.87 17.07
N ALA A 3 -34.71 21.64 16.12
CA ALA A 3 -34.70 22.29 14.80
C ALA A 3 -34.89 23.82 14.85
N ASN A 4 -35.67 24.33 15.81
CA ASN A 4 -35.92 25.80 15.94
C ASN A 4 -34.71 26.54 16.53
N GLY A 5 -33.86 25.84 17.30
CA GLY A 5 -32.61 26.40 17.81
C GLY A 5 -31.53 26.57 16.73
N LEU A 6 -31.51 25.65 15.75
CA LEU A 6 -30.60 25.68 14.60
C LEU A 6 -30.92 26.82 13.60
N LEU A 7 -32.21 27.21 13.52
CA LEU A 7 -32.68 28.23 12.58
C LEU A 7 -32.47 29.67 13.10
N GLY A 8 -32.26 29.87 14.39
CA GLY A 8 -32.10 31.19 15.03
C GLY A 8 -30.74 31.84 14.72
N ASN A 9 -29.67 31.08 14.46
CA ASN A 9 -28.33 31.61 14.18
C ASN A 9 -27.60 30.78 13.13
N ARG A 10 -28.14 30.79 11.89
CA ARG A 10 -27.77 29.93 10.77
C ARG A 10 -26.27 29.96 10.42
N THR A 11 -25.64 31.14 10.47
CA THR A 11 -24.21 31.29 10.13
C THR A 11 -23.28 30.59 11.15
N ARG A 12 -23.64 30.67 12.43
CA ARG A 12 -22.85 30.08 13.51
C ARG A 12 -22.97 28.55 13.52
N SER A 13 -24.19 28.03 13.39
CA SER A 13 -24.44 26.58 13.27
C SER A 13 -23.80 25.97 12.02
N ALA A 14 -23.81 26.69 10.89
CA ALA A 14 -23.14 26.29 9.66
C ALA A 14 -21.60 26.21 9.85
N LEU A 15 -21.01 27.19 10.53
CA LEU A 15 -19.55 27.23 10.74
C LEU A 15 -19.04 26.08 11.62
N THR A 16 -19.82 25.68 12.64
CA THR A 16 -19.44 24.52 13.47
C THR A 16 -19.68 23.20 12.81
N MET A 17 -20.81 23.05 12.10
CA MET A 17 -21.03 21.86 11.28
C MET A 17 -19.91 21.71 10.23
N LEU A 18 -19.42 22.83 9.65
CA LEU A 18 -18.30 22.82 8.71
C LEU A 18 -17.03 22.25 9.34
N GLY A 19 -16.70 22.61 10.59
CA GLY A 19 -15.53 22.08 11.29
C GLY A 19 -15.59 20.56 11.47
N ILE A 20 -16.77 20.04 11.88
CA ILE A 20 -16.98 18.61 12.03
C ILE A 20 -17.01 17.91 10.65
N LEU A 21 -17.69 18.50 9.67
CA LEU A 21 -17.75 18.01 8.30
C LEU A 21 -16.35 17.83 7.73
N ILE A 22 -15.48 18.84 7.82
CA ILE A 22 -14.08 18.78 7.35
C ILE A 22 -13.32 17.68 8.11
N GLY A 23 -13.43 17.64 9.44
CA GLY A 23 -12.76 16.62 10.25
C GLY A 23 -13.17 15.20 9.88
N VAL A 24 -14.47 14.95 9.77
CA VAL A 24 -15.01 13.62 9.44
C VAL A 24 -14.71 13.24 7.99
N SER A 25 -14.84 14.17 7.03
CA SER A 25 -14.51 13.89 5.63
C SER A 25 -13.03 13.57 5.45
N ALA A 26 -12.15 14.27 6.17
CA ALA A 26 -10.72 13.96 6.19
C ALA A 26 -10.45 12.54 6.73
N VAL A 27 -11.09 12.14 7.85
CA VAL A 27 -10.96 10.77 8.40
C VAL A 27 -11.39 9.74 7.36
N ILE A 28 -12.56 9.91 6.73
CA ILE A 28 -13.06 8.97 5.72
C ILE A 28 -12.10 8.85 4.54
N LEU A 29 -11.63 9.97 4.00
CA LEU A 29 -10.68 9.99 2.88
C LEU A 29 -9.37 9.29 3.21
N LEU A 30 -8.80 9.60 4.37
CA LEU A 30 -7.50 9.05 4.79
C LEU A 30 -7.58 7.54 5.03
N VAL A 31 -8.64 7.07 5.69
CA VAL A 31 -8.86 5.63 5.89
C VAL A 31 -9.14 4.93 4.55
N ALA A 32 -9.89 5.57 3.64
CA ALA A 32 -10.17 5.01 2.33
C ALA A 32 -8.89 4.88 1.48
N VAL A 33 -7.99 5.86 1.50
CA VAL A 33 -6.68 5.80 0.83
C VAL A 33 -5.80 4.70 1.45
N GLY A 34 -5.75 4.60 2.78
CA GLY A 34 -5.00 3.55 3.48
C GLY A 34 -5.49 2.14 3.13
N ASN A 35 -6.81 1.93 3.11
CA ASN A 35 -7.41 0.65 2.69
C ASN A 35 -7.10 0.35 1.21
N GLY A 36 -7.22 1.36 0.34
CA GLY A 36 -6.91 1.24 -1.08
C GLY A 36 -5.45 0.86 -1.32
N ALA A 37 -4.53 1.48 -0.60
CA ALA A 37 -3.10 1.13 -0.64
C ALA A 37 -2.86 -0.33 -0.21
N SER A 38 -3.50 -0.78 0.87
CA SER A 38 -3.40 -2.17 1.34
C SER A 38 -3.93 -3.17 0.32
N VAL A 39 -5.07 -2.89 -0.30
CA VAL A 39 -5.62 -3.75 -1.36
C VAL A 39 -4.70 -3.79 -2.58
N GLN A 40 -4.17 -2.65 -3.00
CA GLN A 40 -3.24 -2.57 -4.13
C GLN A 40 -1.96 -3.35 -3.87
N ILE A 41 -1.37 -3.21 -2.67
CA ILE A 41 -0.18 -3.95 -2.26
C ILE A 41 -0.46 -5.46 -2.26
N ASN A 42 -1.58 -5.90 -1.66
CA ASN A 42 -1.97 -7.30 -1.65
C ASN A 42 -2.08 -7.88 -3.07
N ASN A 43 -2.76 -7.17 -3.98
CA ASN A 43 -2.90 -7.59 -5.36
C ASN A 43 -1.53 -7.66 -6.08
N GLN A 44 -0.66 -6.68 -5.84
CA GLN A 44 0.68 -6.64 -6.43
C GLN A 44 1.56 -7.78 -5.91
N VAL A 45 1.50 -8.07 -4.62
CA VAL A 45 2.27 -9.16 -4.03
C VAL A 45 1.75 -10.52 -4.50
N GLN A 46 0.44 -10.73 -4.59
CA GLN A 46 -0.13 -11.96 -5.17
C GLN A 46 0.28 -12.16 -6.64
N SER A 47 0.46 -11.07 -7.38
CA SER A 47 0.92 -11.15 -8.78
C SER A 47 2.39 -11.54 -8.92
N LEU A 48 3.22 -11.43 -7.87
CA LEU A 48 4.64 -11.81 -7.92
C LEU A 48 4.88 -13.32 -8.03
N GLY A 49 3.87 -14.14 -7.80
CA GLY A 49 3.93 -15.60 -7.72
C GLY A 49 3.48 -16.08 -6.34
N ALA A 50 3.02 -17.32 -6.26
CA ALA A 50 2.62 -17.90 -4.98
C ALA A 50 3.85 -18.43 -4.22
N ASN A 51 3.92 -18.14 -2.92
CA ASN A 51 4.92 -18.71 -1.99
C ASN A 51 6.38 -18.43 -2.40
N VAL A 52 6.64 -17.26 -2.97
CA VAL A 52 7.99 -16.91 -3.47
C VAL A 52 8.87 -16.37 -2.35
N ILE A 53 10.09 -16.89 -2.31
CA ILE A 53 11.18 -16.45 -1.43
C ILE A 53 12.28 -15.88 -2.31
N TYR A 54 12.68 -14.67 -2.02
CA TYR A 54 13.78 -13.98 -2.68
C TYR A 54 15.03 -14.10 -1.82
N VAL A 55 16.14 -14.52 -2.41
CA VAL A 55 17.46 -14.52 -1.78
C VAL A 55 18.30 -13.47 -2.47
N TYR A 56 18.68 -12.45 -1.74
CA TYR A 56 19.54 -11.37 -2.21
C TYR A 56 20.96 -11.54 -1.66
N PRO A 57 22.01 -11.27 -2.45
CA PRO A 57 23.34 -11.17 -1.90
C PRO A 57 23.40 -9.94 -0.98
N SER A 58 24.04 -10.11 0.16
CA SER A 58 24.34 -9.04 1.11
C SER A 58 25.83 -9.00 1.35
N ASN A 59 26.40 -7.83 1.59
CA ASN A 59 27.78 -7.80 2.07
C ASN A 59 27.75 -8.25 3.53
N ALA A 60 28.53 -9.28 3.85
CA ALA A 60 28.82 -9.61 5.24
C ALA A 60 29.19 -8.29 5.97
N ARG A 61 28.58 -8.06 7.14
CA ARG A 61 28.92 -6.90 7.96
C ARG A 61 30.41 -6.94 8.29
N GLY A 62 31.21 -6.18 7.54
CA GLY A 62 32.58 -5.96 7.90
C GLY A 62 32.64 -5.37 9.31
N SER A 63 33.71 -5.60 10.02
CA SER A 63 34.01 -5.19 11.41
C SER A 63 33.74 -3.70 11.74
N GLY A 64 33.23 -2.91 10.82
CA GLY A 64 32.90 -1.49 10.97
C GLY A 64 31.39 -1.14 10.96
N GLY A 65 30.48 -2.10 10.91
CA GLY A 65 29.05 -1.87 11.16
C GLY A 65 28.24 -1.14 10.07
N VAL A 66 28.83 -0.82 8.92
CA VAL A 66 28.11 -0.15 7.82
C VAL A 66 27.54 -1.20 6.87
N SER A 67 26.22 -1.38 6.91
CA SER A 67 25.48 -2.20 5.93
C SER A 67 25.41 -1.45 4.60
N GLN A 68 26.06 -1.98 3.59
CA GLN A 68 25.81 -1.55 2.20
C GLN A 68 24.56 -2.31 1.73
N GLY A 69 23.48 -1.62 1.51
CA GLY A 69 22.14 -2.09 1.17
C GLY A 69 21.96 -3.41 0.39
N PHE A 70 20.73 -3.82 0.17
CA PHE A 70 20.37 -5.05 -0.54
C PHE A 70 21.02 -5.15 -1.93
N GLY A 71 21.56 -6.33 -2.26
CA GLY A 71 22.01 -6.65 -3.62
C GLY A 71 23.38 -6.12 -4.03
N THR A 72 24.20 -5.65 -3.09
CA THR A 72 25.54 -5.12 -3.40
C THR A 72 26.65 -6.18 -3.35
N GLY A 73 26.41 -7.34 -2.76
CA GLY A 73 27.32 -8.49 -2.72
C GLY A 73 27.30 -9.31 -4.02
N GLN A 74 28.31 -10.12 -4.24
CA GLN A 74 28.40 -11.10 -5.33
C GLN A 74 28.60 -12.51 -4.76
N SER A 75 27.92 -12.83 -3.67
CA SER A 75 28.11 -14.10 -2.94
C SER A 75 27.37 -15.27 -3.58
N LEU A 76 26.27 -15.02 -4.29
CA LEU A 76 25.43 -16.07 -4.85
C LEU A 76 26.02 -16.67 -6.14
N THR A 77 26.04 -17.99 -6.21
CA THR A 77 26.60 -18.76 -7.32
C THR A 77 25.57 -19.70 -7.95
N GLN A 78 25.87 -20.21 -9.16
CA GLN A 78 25.03 -21.24 -9.79
C GLN A 78 24.96 -22.53 -8.96
N ALA A 79 26.06 -22.88 -8.29
CA ALA A 79 26.10 -24.06 -7.43
C ALA A 79 25.16 -23.95 -6.21
N ASP A 80 24.84 -22.74 -5.74
CA ASP A 80 23.85 -22.53 -4.68
C ASP A 80 22.45 -22.79 -5.21
N VAL A 81 22.15 -22.34 -6.42
CA VAL A 81 20.88 -22.65 -7.10
C VAL A 81 20.70 -24.16 -7.28
N ASP A 82 21.77 -24.85 -7.70
CA ASP A 82 21.72 -26.29 -7.94
C ASP A 82 21.50 -27.05 -6.61
N ALA A 83 22.08 -26.56 -5.50
CA ALA A 83 21.85 -27.13 -4.17
C ALA A 83 20.40 -26.93 -3.70
N LEU A 84 19.84 -25.74 -3.89
CA LEU A 84 18.44 -25.44 -3.54
C LEU A 84 17.42 -26.21 -4.41
N ASN A 85 17.81 -26.68 -5.57
CA ASN A 85 16.97 -27.56 -6.40
C ASN A 85 17.11 -29.04 -6.04
N SER A 86 17.98 -29.40 -5.08
CA SER A 86 18.16 -30.77 -4.64
C SER A 86 17.05 -31.17 -3.67
N LYS A 87 16.12 -32.01 -4.11
CA LYS A 87 15.00 -32.50 -3.27
C LYS A 87 15.42 -33.30 -2.02
N GLN A 88 16.68 -33.68 -1.93
CA GLN A 88 17.24 -34.35 -0.75
C GLN A 88 17.66 -33.34 0.32
N GLN A 89 18.06 -32.15 -0.08
CA GLN A 89 18.52 -31.08 0.82
C GLN A 89 17.42 -30.07 1.14
N ASP A 90 16.52 -29.84 0.20
CA ASP A 90 15.47 -28.84 0.28
C ASP A 90 14.12 -29.41 -0.24
N PRO A 91 13.42 -30.24 0.57
CA PRO A 91 12.18 -30.88 0.15
C PRO A 91 11.01 -29.90 0.01
N ASP A 92 11.03 -28.77 0.73
CA ASP A 92 9.96 -27.79 0.74
C ASP A 92 10.11 -26.70 -0.35
N VAL A 93 11.25 -26.62 -1.01
CA VAL A 93 11.45 -25.79 -2.21
C VAL A 93 11.00 -26.56 -3.46
N LEU A 94 10.02 -26.00 -4.17
CA LEU A 94 9.52 -26.55 -5.42
C LEU A 94 10.52 -26.39 -6.55
N ALA A 95 11.03 -25.17 -6.72
CA ALA A 95 12.03 -24.78 -7.70
C ALA A 95 12.75 -23.51 -7.27
N ALA A 96 14.05 -23.43 -7.54
CA ALA A 96 14.87 -22.23 -7.35
C ALA A 96 15.49 -21.82 -8.69
N ILE A 97 15.37 -20.55 -9.06
CA ILE A 97 15.90 -19.99 -10.30
C ILE A 97 16.89 -18.87 -10.04
N PRO A 98 18.00 -18.80 -10.77
CA PRO A 98 18.90 -17.68 -10.73
C PRO A 98 18.35 -16.51 -11.55
N ILE A 99 18.59 -15.30 -11.06
CA ILE A 99 18.28 -14.07 -11.77
C ILE A 99 19.56 -13.27 -11.96
N ALA A 100 19.92 -13.00 -13.20
CA ALA A 100 20.97 -12.07 -13.56
C ALA A 100 20.33 -10.83 -14.20
N GLN A 101 20.49 -9.68 -13.58
CA GLN A 101 19.94 -8.44 -14.10
C GLN A 101 20.96 -7.68 -14.93
N SER A 102 20.54 -7.22 -16.09
CA SER A 102 21.26 -6.27 -16.92
C SER A 102 20.29 -5.17 -17.34
N GLY A 103 20.69 -3.93 -17.19
CA GLY A 103 19.94 -2.79 -17.74
C GLY A 103 20.49 -2.42 -19.11
N GLY A 104 19.60 -2.12 -20.05
CA GLY A 104 20.05 -1.69 -21.36
C GLY A 104 18.98 -1.02 -22.19
N GLN A 105 19.43 -0.15 -23.09
CA GLN A 105 18.57 0.39 -24.13
C GLN A 105 18.26 -0.70 -25.14
N ILE A 106 16.99 -0.86 -25.41
CA ILE A 106 16.47 -1.81 -26.38
C ILE A 106 16.06 -1.03 -27.61
N THR A 107 16.45 -1.50 -28.80
CA THR A 107 16.13 -0.82 -30.06
C THR A 107 15.52 -1.79 -31.07
N TYR A 108 14.50 -1.32 -31.76
CA TYR A 108 13.90 -1.97 -32.89
C TYR A 108 13.60 -0.92 -33.98
N GLY A 109 14.22 -1.07 -35.15
CA GLY A 109 14.14 -0.03 -36.20
C GLY A 109 14.61 1.33 -35.67
N ASN A 110 13.75 2.32 -35.72
CA ASN A 110 14.00 3.68 -35.19
C ASN A 110 13.44 3.90 -33.77
N GLN A 111 12.79 2.90 -33.19
CA GLN A 111 12.26 2.98 -31.83
C GLN A 111 13.31 2.55 -30.82
N ASN A 112 13.33 3.23 -29.66
CA ASN A 112 14.16 2.85 -28.55
C ASN A 112 13.37 2.93 -27.25
N TYR A 113 13.64 1.99 -26.36
CA TYR A 113 13.00 1.90 -25.07
C TYR A 113 13.98 1.36 -24.04
N PHE A 114 13.88 1.81 -22.79
CA PHE A 114 14.68 1.27 -21.71
C PHE A 114 13.86 0.27 -20.88
N ALA A 115 14.29 -0.99 -20.86
CA ALA A 115 13.70 -2.00 -20.01
C ALA A 115 14.78 -2.85 -19.33
N PRO A 116 14.52 -3.34 -18.10
CA PRO A 116 15.40 -4.30 -17.45
C PRO A 116 15.39 -5.62 -18.22
N THR A 117 16.59 -6.17 -18.46
CA THR A 117 16.77 -7.50 -19.04
C THR A 117 17.12 -8.47 -17.93
N THR A 118 16.31 -9.51 -17.80
CA THR A 118 16.44 -10.57 -16.80
C THR A 118 16.95 -11.85 -17.46
N GLY A 119 18.15 -12.27 -17.09
CA GLY A 119 18.69 -13.59 -17.44
C GLY A 119 18.23 -14.62 -16.43
N THR A 120 17.69 -15.76 -16.89
CA THR A 120 17.15 -16.79 -16.00
C THR A 120 17.11 -18.17 -16.68
N THR A 121 16.48 -19.16 -16.04
CA THR A 121 16.26 -20.53 -16.49
C THR A 121 14.84 -20.76 -17.02
N PRO A 122 14.55 -21.89 -17.69
CA PRO A 122 13.23 -22.20 -18.24
C PRO A 122 12.08 -22.24 -17.22
N ASP A 123 12.37 -22.44 -15.94
CA ASP A 123 11.37 -22.51 -14.86
C ASP A 123 10.80 -21.16 -14.46
N PHE A 124 11.35 -20.06 -15.01
CA PHE A 124 10.93 -18.69 -14.68
C PHE A 124 9.43 -18.44 -14.79
N PRO A 125 8.73 -18.84 -15.87
CA PRO A 125 7.29 -18.63 -15.98
C PRO A 125 6.52 -19.31 -14.86
N HIS A 126 6.97 -20.49 -14.45
CA HIS A 126 6.32 -21.26 -13.38
C HIS A 126 6.55 -20.63 -12.01
N VAL A 127 7.80 -20.33 -11.65
CA VAL A 127 8.18 -19.75 -10.36
C VAL A 127 7.60 -18.34 -10.16
N ARG A 128 7.59 -17.54 -11.23
CA ARG A 128 7.13 -16.15 -11.22
C ARG A 128 5.68 -15.98 -11.67
N ASN A 129 4.97 -17.07 -11.92
CA ASN A 129 3.59 -17.08 -12.42
C ASN A 129 3.37 -16.18 -13.64
N TYR A 130 4.25 -16.29 -14.65
CA TYR A 130 4.07 -15.62 -15.93
C TYR A 130 3.40 -16.58 -16.92
N GLN A 131 2.41 -16.08 -17.65
CA GLN A 131 1.77 -16.77 -18.76
C GLN A 131 2.23 -16.16 -20.08
N LEU A 132 2.36 -16.98 -21.11
CA LEU A 132 2.61 -16.51 -22.46
C LEU A 132 1.29 -16.12 -23.12
N ALA A 133 1.27 -14.96 -23.79
CA ALA A 133 0.19 -14.57 -24.67
C ALA A 133 0.38 -15.17 -26.06
N GLU A 134 1.64 -15.12 -26.57
CA GLU A 134 1.98 -15.56 -27.91
C GLU A 134 3.39 -16.14 -27.92
N GLY A 135 3.63 -17.07 -28.88
CA GLY A 135 4.93 -17.70 -29.10
C GLY A 135 5.27 -18.77 -28.07
N SER A 136 6.57 -18.91 -27.75
CA SER A 136 7.08 -19.93 -26.84
C SER A 136 8.13 -19.34 -25.89
N PHE A 137 8.34 -20.03 -24.76
CA PHE A 137 9.48 -19.71 -23.86
C PHE A 137 10.72 -20.50 -24.32
N PHE A 138 11.91 -20.02 -23.93
CA PHE A 138 13.16 -20.72 -24.28
C PHE A 138 13.32 -22.01 -23.47
N SER A 139 14.00 -22.97 -24.06
CA SER A 139 14.27 -24.31 -23.51
C SER A 139 15.60 -24.37 -22.73
N ALA A 140 15.86 -25.51 -22.10
CA ALA A 140 17.17 -25.82 -21.49
C ALA A 140 18.31 -25.86 -22.53
N ASP A 141 17.98 -26.27 -23.76
CA ASP A 141 18.95 -26.27 -24.87
C ASP A 141 19.34 -24.84 -25.26
N ASP A 142 18.41 -23.88 -25.25
CA ASP A 142 18.71 -22.47 -25.50
C ASP A 142 19.63 -21.89 -24.44
N VAL A 143 19.45 -22.31 -23.17
CA VAL A 143 20.34 -21.90 -22.06
C VAL A 143 21.74 -22.49 -22.29
N THR A 144 21.83 -23.79 -22.60
CA THR A 144 23.10 -24.48 -22.77
C THR A 144 23.87 -23.96 -24.01
N ALA A 145 23.17 -23.75 -25.11
CA ALA A 145 23.75 -23.23 -26.36
C ALA A 145 23.96 -21.71 -26.35
N ARG A 146 23.54 -21.00 -25.30
CA ARG A 146 23.62 -19.52 -25.19
C ARG A 146 22.91 -18.83 -26.36
N HIS A 147 21.76 -19.36 -26.77
CA HIS A 147 20.99 -18.77 -27.86
C HIS A 147 20.53 -17.36 -27.50
N ARG A 148 20.65 -16.45 -28.45
CA ARG A 148 20.22 -15.05 -28.32
C ARG A 148 18.74 -14.92 -28.63
N VAL A 149 17.92 -15.45 -27.75
CA VAL A 149 16.45 -15.39 -27.82
C VAL A 149 15.90 -14.65 -26.62
N VAL A 150 14.75 -13.99 -26.79
CA VAL A 150 14.10 -13.22 -25.72
C VAL A 150 12.60 -13.39 -25.76
N VAL A 151 12.01 -13.27 -24.58
CA VAL A 151 10.57 -13.12 -24.36
C VAL A 151 10.31 -11.74 -23.80
N LEU A 152 9.32 -11.03 -24.35
CA LEU A 152 9.03 -9.63 -24.02
C LEU A 152 7.79 -9.52 -23.13
N GLY A 153 7.80 -8.58 -22.18
CA GLY A 153 6.60 -8.14 -21.50
C GLY A 153 5.79 -7.16 -22.36
N GLN A 154 4.49 -7.08 -22.10
CA GLN A 154 3.56 -6.31 -22.93
C GLN A 154 3.94 -4.82 -23.04
N THR A 155 4.37 -4.19 -21.95
CA THR A 155 4.80 -2.78 -21.98
C THR A 155 5.98 -2.54 -22.93
N VAL A 156 6.90 -3.51 -23.07
CA VAL A 156 8.03 -3.42 -24.00
C VAL A 156 7.54 -3.55 -25.44
N VAL A 157 6.59 -4.44 -25.69
CA VAL A 157 5.97 -4.62 -27.03
C VAL A 157 5.26 -3.35 -27.45
N ASP A 158 4.41 -2.79 -26.60
CA ASP A 158 3.64 -1.58 -26.90
C ASP A 158 4.52 -0.39 -27.25
N ASN A 159 5.67 -0.23 -26.56
CA ASN A 159 6.58 0.89 -26.78
C ASN A 159 7.53 0.71 -27.98
N LEU A 160 7.88 -0.53 -28.35
CA LEU A 160 8.84 -0.80 -29.43
C LEU A 160 8.17 -1.16 -30.76
N PHE A 161 7.08 -1.90 -30.71
CA PHE A 161 6.43 -2.49 -31.89
C PHE A 161 5.09 -1.84 -32.24
N GLY A 162 4.41 -1.24 -31.23
CA GLY A 162 3.05 -0.69 -31.41
C GLY A 162 2.09 -1.79 -31.88
N THR A 163 1.65 -1.76 -33.14
CA THR A 163 0.75 -2.74 -33.73
C THR A 163 1.45 -3.82 -34.55
N THR A 164 2.79 -3.79 -34.62
CA THR A 164 3.57 -4.77 -35.41
C THR A 164 3.77 -6.05 -34.61
N ASP A 165 3.61 -7.21 -35.20
CA ASP A 165 3.87 -8.51 -34.58
C ASP A 165 5.36 -8.61 -34.18
N PRO A 166 5.67 -8.78 -32.90
CA PRO A 166 7.04 -8.88 -32.39
C PRO A 166 7.67 -10.27 -32.63
N ILE A 167 6.87 -11.32 -32.83
CA ILE A 167 7.39 -12.69 -32.92
C ILE A 167 8.28 -12.86 -34.13
N GLY A 168 9.45 -13.47 -33.92
CA GLY A 168 10.45 -13.68 -35.00
C GLY A 168 11.30 -12.46 -35.33
N GLN A 169 10.94 -11.27 -34.85
CA GLN A 169 11.70 -10.04 -35.07
C GLN A 169 13.02 -10.02 -34.26
N THR A 170 13.94 -9.22 -34.75
CA THR A 170 15.25 -9.04 -34.06
C THR A 170 15.33 -7.67 -33.44
N ILE A 171 15.54 -7.64 -32.14
CA ILE A 171 15.81 -6.44 -31.35
C ILE A 171 17.29 -6.36 -30.99
N LYS A 172 17.76 -5.17 -30.64
CA LYS A 172 19.10 -4.99 -30.09
C LYS A 172 19.01 -4.56 -28.64
N ILE A 173 19.68 -5.29 -27.75
CA ILE A 173 19.83 -4.97 -26.33
C ILE A 173 21.29 -4.61 -26.11
N SER A 174 21.60 -3.39 -25.69
CA SER A 174 22.99 -2.93 -25.51
C SER A 174 23.88 -3.24 -26.73
N ARG A 175 23.37 -3.03 -27.95
CA ARG A 175 24.02 -3.31 -29.28
C ARG A 175 24.14 -4.79 -29.65
N GLN A 176 23.67 -5.74 -28.84
CA GLN A 176 23.63 -7.16 -29.15
C GLN A 176 22.27 -7.54 -29.72
N SER A 177 22.25 -8.33 -30.80
CA SER A 177 21.02 -8.76 -31.47
C SER A 177 20.43 -9.97 -30.78
N PHE A 178 19.13 -9.90 -30.49
CA PHE A 178 18.32 -11.00 -29.91
C PHE A 178 17.06 -11.18 -30.72
N ARG A 179 16.65 -12.42 -30.93
CA ARG A 179 15.40 -12.76 -31.61
C ARG A 179 14.27 -12.91 -30.61
N VAL A 180 13.15 -12.26 -30.88
CA VAL A 180 11.92 -12.41 -30.08
C VAL A 180 11.25 -13.72 -30.42
N ILE A 181 11.00 -14.55 -29.40
CA ILE A 181 10.37 -15.88 -29.54
C ILE A 181 9.02 -15.97 -28.82
N GLY A 182 8.70 -15.04 -27.94
CA GLY A 182 7.45 -15.03 -27.21
C GLY A 182 7.13 -13.68 -26.60
N VAL A 183 5.88 -13.52 -26.21
CA VAL A 183 5.34 -12.37 -25.49
C VAL A 183 4.58 -12.85 -24.28
N PHE A 184 4.82 -12.25 -23.13
CA PHE A 184 4.05 -12.54 -21.92
C PHE A 184 2.66 -11.91 -21.98
N ALA A 185 1.68 -12.60 -21.42
CA ALA A 185 0.38 -12.02 -21.14
C ALA A 185 0.51 -10.85 -20.16
N GLN A 186 -0.34 -9.85 -20.35
CA GLN A 186 -0.36 -8.70 -19.48
C GLN A 186 -0.66 -9.12 -18.04
N LYS A 187 0.24 -8.78 -17.13
CA LYS A 187 0.17 -9.11 -15.73
C LYS A 187 -0.25 -7.90 -14.86
N GLY A 188 -0.07 -6.72 -15.44
CA GLY A 188 -0.36 -5.45 -14.79
C GLY A 188 0.73 -5.06 -13.80
N GLY A 189 0.43 -4.04 -13.05
CA GLY A 189 1.32 -3.45 -12.05
C GLY A 189 1.28 -1.94 -12.18
N THR A 190 1.04 -1.29 -11.05
CA THR A 190 1.08 0.17 -10.93
C THR A 190 1.98 0.51 -9.75
N GLY A 191 2.70 1.61 -9.83
CA GLY A 191 3.55 2.07 -8.74
C GLY A 191 5.01 1.67 -8.91
N LEU A 192 5.57 0.85 -8.03
CA LEU A 192 7.00 0.57 -7.92
C LEU A 192 7.61 -0.27 -9.07
N GLY A 193 6.87 -0.54 -10.13
CA GLY A 193 7.34 -1.19 -11.34
C GLY A 193 6.24 -2.02 -11.99
N SER A 194 6.01 -1.77 -13.28
CA SER A 194 5.16 -2.64 -14.09
C SER A 194 5.86 -3.98 -14.29
N GLN A 195 5.16 -5.08 -13.95
CA GLN A 195 5.67 -6.43 -14.22
C GLN A 195 5.71 -6.73 -15.72
N ASP A 196 4.99 -5.94 -16.52
CA ASP A 196 4.96 -6.02 -17.96
C ASP A 196 6.15 -5.31 -18.63
N ASN A 197 6.95 -4.55 -17.86
CA ASN A 197 8.16 -3.90 -18.36
C ASN A 197 9.39 -4.77 -18.10
N VAL A 198 9.48 -5.89 -18.77
CA VAL A 198 10.56 -6.88 -18.61
C VAL A 198 10.95 -7.50 -19.95
N VAL A 199 12.23 -7.78 -20.10
CA VAL A 199 12.78 -8.64 -21.16
C VAL A 199 13.45 -9.82 -20.50
N VAL A 200 13.08 -11.03 -20.88
CA VAL A 200 13.60 -12.27 -20.30
C VAL A 200 14.41 -13.03 -21.35
N ALA A 201 15.62 -13.45 -20.99
CA ALA A 201 16.54 -14.15 -21.85
C ALA A 201 17.21 -15.33 -21.11
N PRO A 202 17.80 -16.31 -21.79
CA PRO A 202 18.63 -17.33 -21.17
C PRO A 202 19.78 -16.67 -20.37
N ILE A 203 19.98 -17.10 -19.11
CA ILE A 203 20.96 -16.50 -18.22
C ILE A 203 22.37 -16.54 -18.81
N THR A 204 22.71 -17.63 -19.48
CA THR A 204 24.01 -17.80 -20.11
C THR A 204 24.23 -16.83 -21.27
N ALA A 205 23.17 -16.47 -22.00
CA ALA A 205 23.24 -15.45 -23.04
C ALA A 205 23.43 -14.04 -22.42
N VAL A 206 22.74 -13.75 -21.31
CA VAL A 206 22.90 -12.48 -20.57
C VAL A 206 24.33 -12.35 -20.07
N TRP A 207 24.89 -13.39 -19.45
CA TRP A 207 26.29 -13.39 -19.00
C TRP A 207 27.29 -13.23 -20.15
N ALA A 208 27.05 -13.90 -21.25
CA ALA A 208 27.98 -13.86 -22.39
C ALA A 208 27.97 -12.51 -23.14
N TYR A 209 26.81 -11.88 -23.27
CA TYR A 209 26.64 -10.77 -24.20
C TYR A 209 26.26 -9.43 -23.54
N LEU A 210 25.68 -9.44 -22.32
CA LEU A 210 25.14 -8.23 -21.71
C LEU A 210 25.85 -7.79 -20.42
N THR A 211 26.36 -8.72 -19.60
CA THR A 211 27.04 -8.35 -18.33
C THR A 211 28.51 -7.97 -18.51
N GLY A 212 29.13 -8.32 -19.62
CA GLY A 212 30.52 -7.95 -19.97
C GLY A 212 31.53 -8.37 -18.91
N ALA A 213 32.35 -7.42 -18.45
CA ALA A 213 33.44 -7.68 -17.48
C ALA A 213 32.93 -8.08 -16.07
N ARG A 214 31.65 -7.94 -15.77
CA ARG A 214 31.09 -8.35 -14.46
C ARG A 214 30.98 -9.87 -14.27
N GLY A 215 31.18 -10.65 -15.33
CA GLY A 215 31.18 -12.11 -15.26
C GLY A 215 29.79 -12.73 -15.02
N LYS A 216 29.79 -13.90 -14.39
CA LYS A 216 28.57 -14.69 -14.09
C LYS A 216 27.95 -14.26 -12.74
N VAL A 217 27.47 -13.03 -12.68
CA VAL A 217 26.86 -12.51 -11.45
C VAL A 217 25.40 -12.96 -11.37
N ILE A 218 25.01 -13.52 -10.23
CA ILE A 218 23.60 -13.75 -9.85
C ILE A 218 23.18 -12.59 -8.95
N SER A 219 22.23 -11.80 -9.43
CA SER A 219 21.71 -10.64 -8.71
C SER A 219 20.77 -11.05 -7.56
N GLN A 220 20.09 -12.18 -7.73
CA GLN A 220 19.22 -12.79 -6.73
C GLN A 220 18.89 -14.23 -7.13
N ILE A 221 18.53 -15.04 -6.14
CA ILE A 221 17.86 -16.34 -6.39
C ILE A 221 16.39 -16.16 -6.03
N VAL A 222 15.51 -16.74 -6.83
CA VAL A 222 14.07 -16.76 -6.56
C VAL A 222 13.66 -18.19 -6.38
N ALA A 223 13.23 -18.54 -5.19
CA ALA A 223 12.75 -19.87 -4.85
C ALA A 223 11.23 -19.84 -4.67
N SER A 224 10.55 -20.90 -5.03
CA SER A 224 9.13 -21.10 -4.79
C SER A 224 8.96 -22.24 -3.80
N ALA A 225 8.30 -22.00 -2.66
CA ALA A 225 7.94 -23.05 -1.72
C ALA A 225 6.79 -23.91 -2.27
N SER A 226 6.71 -25.16 -1.82
CA SER A 226 5.71 -26.13 -2.26
C SER A 226 4.27 -25.72 -1.89
N SER A 227 4.09 -24.97 -0.80
CA SER A 227 2.81 -24.44 -0.35
C SER A 227 2.97 -23.17 0.50
N ALA A 228 1.88 -22.44 0.73
CA ALA A 228 1.90 -21.29 1.64
C ALA A 228 2.26 -21.66 3.09
N GLY A 229 1.92 -22.87 3.52
CA GLY A 229 2.21 -23.35 4.87
C GLY A 229 3.67 -23.77 5.08
N THR A 230 4.41 -24.01 4.00
CA THR A 230 5.82 -24.46 4.07
C THR A 230 6.82 -23.34 3.79
N VAL A 231 6.37 -22.09 3.55
CA VAL A 231 7.28 -20.97 3.26
C VAL A 231 8.32 -20.76 4.36
N THR A 232 7.90 -20.75 5.63
CA THR A 232 8.84 -20.58 6.77
C THR A 232 9.82 -21.73 6.89
N GLN A 233 9.35 -22.95 6.59
CA GLN A 233 10.20 -24.15 6.59
C GLN A 233 11.24 -24.05 5.46
N ALA A 234 10.80 -23.72 4.24
CA ALA A 234 11.68 -23.51 3.10
C ALA A 234 12.70 -22.37 3.35
N GLU A 235 12.31 -21.27 4.00
CA GLU A 235 13.25 -20.22 4.41
C GLU A 235 14.34 -20.74 5.35
N THR A 236 13.97 -21.61 6.30
CA THR A 236 14.91 -22.23 7.24
C THR A 236 15.85 -23.17 6.52
N GLU A 237 15.34 -23.99 5.60
CA GLU A 237 16.12 -24.92 4.78
C GLU A 237 17.10 -24.17 3.88
N ILE A 238 16.61 -23.17 3.12
CA ILE A 238 17.45 -22.31 2.28
C ILE A 238 18.55 -21.64 3.10
N THR A 239 18.21 -21.10 4.27
CA THR A 239 19.20 -20.46 5.16
C THR A 239 20.26 -21.45 5.59
N THR A 240 19.87 -22.65 6.02
CA THR A 240 20.80 -23.68 6.47
C THR A 240 21.74 -24.12 5.36
N ILE A 241 21.21 -24.41 4.18
CA ILE A 241 22.00 -24.81 3.01
C ILE A 241 23.01 -23.74 2.62
N LEU A 242 22.57 -22.47 2.55
CA LEU A 242 23.45 -21.37 2.15
C LEU A 242 24.52 -21.08 3.21
N LEU A 243 24.21 -21.12 4.51
CA LEU A 243 25.21 -20.96 5.58
C LEU A 243 26.27 -22.05 5.52
N GLU A 244 25.87 -23.32 5.34
CA GLU A 244 26.79 -24.43 5.20
C GLU A 244 27.69 -24.28 3.97
N ARG A 245 27.13 -23.94 2.81
CA ARG A 245 27.86 -23.79 1.56
C ARG A 245 28.82 -22.61 1.56
N HIS A 246 28.43 -21.50 2.18
CA HIS A 246 29.26 -20.31 2.33
C HIS A 246 30.21 -20.39 3.53
N GLN A 247 30.18 -21.54 4.28
CA GLN A 247 31.04 -21.79 5.47
C GLN A 247 30.87 -20.72 6.57
N ILE A 248 29.64 -20.21 6.73
CA ILE A 248 29.30 -19.19 7.72
C ILE A 248 28.73 -19.88 8.96
N SER A 249 29.44 -19.79 10.08
CA SER A 249 29.00 -20.40 11.34
C SER A 249 28.01 -19.55 12.13
N ASP A 250 28.03 -18.23 11.96
CA ASP A 250 27.16 -17.29 12.66
C ASP A 250 26.14 -16.71 11.67
N PRO A 251 24.85 -17.02 11.81
CA PRO A 251 23.80 -16.50 10.93
C PRO A 251 23.75 -14.96 10.88
N ALA A 252 24.22 -14.27 11.92
CA ALA A 252 24.27 -12.82 11.93
C ALA A 252 25.30 -12.23 10.95
N GLN A 253 26.23 -13.05 10.46
CA GLN A 253 27.25 -12.69 9.48
C GLN A 253 26.93 -13.22 8.08
N ALA A 254 25.69 -13.65 7.83
CA ALA A 254 25.28 -14.12 6.53
C ALA A 254 25.54 -13.07 5.45
N ASP A 255 26.13 -13.51 4.33
CA ASP A 255 26.40 -12.70 3.15
C ASP A 255 25.22 -12.72 2.14
N PHE A 256 24.07 -13.18 2.61
CA PHE A 256 22.79 -13.18 1.90
C PHE A 256 21.65 -12.78 2.85
N GLN A 257 20.52 -12.39 2.27
CA GLN A 257 19.28 -12.08 2.99
C GLN A 257 18.11 -12.72 2.26
N LEU A 258 17.21 -13.33 3.05
CA LEU A 258 15.96 -13.85 2.55
C LEU A 258 14.85 -12.80 2.75
N GLN A 259 13.95 -12.75 1.80
CA GLN A 259 12.73 -11.94 1.88
C GLN A 259 11.58 -12.72 1.27
N SER A 260 10.65 -13.13 2.09
CA SER A 260 9.43 -13.78 1.62
C SER A 260 8.40 -12.77 1.13
N GLN A 261 7.43 -13.28 0.39
CA GLN A 261 6.24 -12.53 0.02
C GLN A 261 5.50 -12.01 1.28
N GLN A 262 5.48 -12.80 2.36
CA GLN A 262 4.84 -12.40 3.62
C GLN A 262 5.58 -11.25 4.29
N ASP A 263 6.91 -11.21 4.23
CA ASP A 263 7.71 -10.10 4.77
C ASP A 263 7.43 -8.78 4.04
N ILE A 264 7.30 -8.86 2.72
CA ILE A 264 6.93 -7.69 1.90
C ILE A 264 5.55 -7.17 2.31
N LEU A 265 4.58 -8.07 2.50
CA LEU A 265 3.23 -7.71 2.97
C LEU A 265 3.26 -7.11 4.38
N ASN A 266 4.00 -7.72 5.30
CA ASN A 266 4.12 -7.24 6.68
C ASN A 266 4.76 -5.85 6.73
N GLN A 267 5.82 -5.63 5.96
CA GLN A 267 6.49 -4.33 5.87
C GLN A 267 5.57 -3.25 5.28
N ALA A 268 4.88 -3.57 4.18
CA ALA A 268 3.94 -2.67 3.55
C ALA A 268 2.76 -2.32 4.45
N THR A 269 2.22 -3.31 5.17
CA THR A 269 1.15 -3.13 6.16
C THR A 269 1.62 -2.26 7.32
N SER A 270 2.85 -2.45 7.80
CA SER A 270 3.43 -1.64 8.87
C SER A 270 3.57 -0.17 8.45
N ILE A 271 4.05 0.10 7.25
CA ILE A 271 4.15 1.46 6.69
C ILE A 271 2.76 2.08 6.54
N SER A 272 1.80 1.33 5.99
CA SER A 272 0.41 1.79 5.82
C SER A 272 -0.24 2.11 7.17
N THR A 273 -0.01 1.28 8.19
CA THR A 273 -0.51 1.49 9.55
C THR A 273 0.11 2.74 10.18
N ALA A 274 1.42 2.92 10.06
CA ALA A 274 2.11 4.11 10.57
C ALA A 274 1.57 5.40 9.92
N LEU A 275 1.40 5.41 8.60
CA LEU A 275 0.81 6.53 7.87
C LEU A 275 -0.64 6.78 8.33
N THR A 276 -1.46 5.74 8.46
CA THR A 276 -2.84 5.86 8.92
C THR A 276 -2.92 6.45 10.33
N LEU A 277 -1.98 6.07 11.21
CA LEU A 277 -1.90 6.61 12.58
C LEU A 277 -1.55 8.10 12.58
N VAL A 278 -0.55 8.52 11.82
CA VAL A 278 -0.17 9.94 11.70
C VAL A 278 -1.32 10.77 11.13
N LEU A 279 -1.92 10.32 10.06
CA LEU A 279 -3.04 11.00 9.42
C LEU A 279 -4.28 11.01 10.33
N GLY A 280 -4.52 9.91 11.06
CA GLY A 280 -5.58 9.80 12.06
C GLY A 280 -5.39 10.79 13.21
N ALA A 281 -4.15 11.02 13.64
CA ALA A 281 -3.85 12.04 14.66
C ALA A 281 -4.17 13.46 14.17
N ILE A 282 -3.82 13.79 12.92
CA ILE A 282 -4.14 15.09 12.30
C ILE A 282 -5.66 15.28 12.19
N ALA A 283 -6.37 14.25 11.76
CA ALA A 283 -7.84 14.26 11.68
C ALA A 283 -8.47 14.37 13.08
N GLY A 284 -7.88 13.72 14.09
CA GLY A 284 -8.29 13.83 15.49
C GLY A 284 -8.18 15.25 16.02
N ILE A 285 -7.06 15.94 15.72
CA ILE A 285 -6.89 17.37 16.08
C ILE A 285 -7.98 18.21 15.41
N SER A 286 -8.25 18.00 14.14
CA SER A 286 -9.31 18.72 13.41
C SER A 286 -10.70 18.50 14.04
N LEU A 287 -10.99 17.29 14.47
CA LEU A 287 -12.23 16.96 15.17
C LEU A 287 -12.33 17.60 16.55
N VAL A 288 -11.23 17.69 17.29
CA VAL A 288 -11.17 18.41 18.58
C VAL A 288 -11.46 19.90 18.37
N VAL A 289 -10.86 20.52 17.35
CA VAL A 289 -11.14 21.93 16.99
C VAL A 289 -12.61 22.12 16.65
N GLY A 290 -13.21 21.20 15.86
CA GLY A 290 -14.64 21.19 15.59
C GLY A 290 -15.51 21.03 16.85
N GLY A 291 -15.08 20.18 17.79
CA GLY A 291 -15.71 19.98 19.10
C GLY A 291 -15.68 21.23 19.98
N ILE A 292 -14.53 21.94 20.01
CA ILE A 292 -14.42 23.25 20.71
C ILE A 292 -15.40 24.26 20.10
N GLY A 293 -15.58 24.21 18.76
CA GLY A 293 -16.60 25.00 18.07
C GLY A 293 -18.02 24.72 18.59
N ILE A 294 -18.39 23.43 18.78
CA ILE A 294 -19.67 23.05 19.37
C ILE A 294 -19.78 23.61 20.79
N MET A 295 -18.77 23.43 21.63
CA MET A 295 -18.77 23.92 23.01
C MET A 295 -18.99 25.43 23.06
N ASN A 296 -18.31 26.20 22.25
CA ASN A 296 -18.43 27.66 22.21
C ASN A 296 -19.84 28.11 21.81
N ILE A 297 -20.41 27.47 20.79
CA ILE A 297 -21.80 27.78 20.36
C ILE A 297 -22.80 27.42 21.44
N MET A 298 -22.66 26.24 22.03
CA MET A 298 -23.56 25.81 23.09
C MET A 298 -23.50 26.74 24.30
N LEU A 299 -22.32 27.25 24.66
CA LEU A 299 -22.18 28.24 25.74
C LEU A 299 -22.93 29.55 25.43
N VAL A 300 -22.82 30.05 24.20
CA VAL A 300 -23.56 31.23 23.77
C VAL A 300 -25.05 30.97 23.72
N THR A 301 -25.47 29.79 23.21
CA THR A 301 -26.90 29.39 23.19
C THR A 301 -27.48 29.31 24.62
N VAL A 302 -26.71 28.81 25.59
CA VAL A 302 -27.11 28.76 27.00
C VAL A 302 -27.31 30.18 27.53
N THR A 303 -26.41 31.13 27.23
CA THR A 303 -26.55 32.53 27.69
C THR A 303 -27.74 33.23 27.01
N GLU A 304 -27.94 33.05 25.70
CA GLU A 304 -29.09 33.59 24.96
C GLU A 304 -30.43 33.04 25.47
N ARG A 305 -30.47 31.79 25.94
CA ARG A 305 -31.68 31.12 26.46
C ARG A 305 -31.77 31.08 27.99
N THR A 306 -30.96 31.87 28.70
CA THR A 306 -30.90 31.86 30.18
C THR A 306 -32.30 32.06 30.78
N ARG A 307 -33.08 33.03 30.31
CA ARG A 307 -34.42 33.35 30.81
C ARG A 307 -35.42 32.22 30.55
N GLU A 308 -35.35 31.59 29.35
CA GLU A 308 -36.21 30.43 29.01
C GLU A 308 -35.93 29.22 29.93
N ILE A 309 -34.63 28.94 30.22
CA ILE A 309 -34.20 27.89 31.14
C ILE A 309 -34.70 28.22 32.55
N GLY A 310 -34.63 29.48 32.96
CA GLY A 310 -35.15 29.96 34.26
C GLY A 310 -36.64 29.72 34.40
N ILE A 311 -37.45 30.05 33.42
CA ILE A 311 -38.89 29.84 33.40
C ILE A 311 -39.19 28.34 33.52
N ARG A 312 -38.55 27.46 32.71
CA ARG A 312 -38.74 26.00 32.75
C ARG A 312 -38.45 25.44 34.12
N LYS A 313 -37.38 25.89 34.77
CA LYS A 313 -37.04 25.46 36.13
C LYS A 313 -38.00 25.99 37.20
N ALA A 314 -38.49 27.20 37.03
CA ALA A 314 -39.52 27.75 37.93
C ALA A 314 -40.84 26.99 37.89
N ILE A 315 -41.18 26.40 36.73
CA ILE A 315 -42.38 25.57 36.52
C ILE A 315 -42.13 24.09 36.95
N GLY A 316 -40.88 23.74 37.39
CA GLY A 316 -40.58 22.41 37.95
C GLY A 316 -39.76 21.48 37.10
N ALA A 317 -39.14 21.97 36.02
CA ALA A 317 -38.20 21.14 35.23
C ALA A 317 -36.99 20.72 36.07
N ARG A 318 -36.68 19.41 36.03
CA ARG A 318 -35.55 18.83 36.74
C ARG A 318 -34.22 19.20 36.04
N ARG A 319 -33.16 19.28 36.84
CA ARG A 319 -31.81 19.51 36.28
C ARG A 319 -31.43 18.54 35.18
N ARG A 320 -31.87 17.27 35.29
CA ARG A 320 -31.61 16.23 34.29
C ARG A 320 -32.31 16.52 32.96
N ASP A 321 -33.50 17.11 32.98
CA ASP A 321 -34.29 17.38 31.78
C ASP A 321 -33.59 18.46 30.92
N ILE A 322 -33.09 19.52 31.58
CA ILE A 322 -32.32 20.58 30.94
C ILE A 322 -31.00 20.01 30.40
N LEU A 323 -30.28 19.22 31.18
CA LEU A 323 -29.01 18.60 30.77
C LEU A 323 -29.23 17.70 29.53
N MET A 324 -30.22 16.81 29.58
CA MET A 324 -30.49 15.92 28.44
C MET A 324 -30.90 16.66 27.17
N GLN A 325 -31.66 17.76 27.31
CA GLN A 325 -32.05 18.59 26.18
C GLN A 325 -30.85 19.14 25.44
N PHE A 326 -29.88 19.74 26.14
CA PHE A 326 -28.69 20.32 25.55
C PHE A 326 -27.69 19.25 25.02
N LEU A 327 -27.61 18.08 25.68
CA LEU A 327 -26.83 16.96 25.19
C LEU A 327 -27.38 16.41 23.87
N ILE A 328 -28.69 16.24 23.76
CA ILE A 328 -29.33 15.81 22.51
C ILE A 328 -29.12 16.85 21.42
N GLU A 329 -29.17 18.14 21.72
CA GLU A 329 -28.90 19.20 20.76
C GLU A 329 -27.46 19.13 20.22
N ALA A 330 -26.48 18.92 21.12
CA ALA A 330 -25.08 18.72 20.75
C ALA A 330 -24.88 17.43 19.88
N MET A 331 -25.51 16.31 20.26
CA MET A 331 -25.47 15.07 19.51
C MET A 331 -26.09 15.20 18.12
N VAL A 332 -27.20 15.92 17.99
CA VAL A 332 -27.86 16.15 16.69
C VAL A 332 -26.96 17.00 15.78
N LEU A 333 -26.35 18.07 16.32
CA LEU A 333 -25.42 18.91 15.58
C LEU A 333 -24.20 18.13 15.07
N SER A 334 -23.57 17.35 15.97
CA SER A 334 -22.41 16.55 15.60
C SER A 334 -22.77 15.40 14.68
N GLY A 335 -23.92 14.74 14.91
CA GLY A 335 -24.40 13.66 14.05
C GLY A 335 -24.73 14.13 12.62
N LEU A 336 -25.39 15.29 12.47
CA LEU A 336 -25.63 15.88 11.15
C LEU A 336 -24.34 16.32 10.47
N GLY A 337 -23.42 16.99 11.20
CA GLY A 337 -22.11 17.34 10.70
C GLY A 337 -21.31 16.11 10.28
N GLY A 338 -21.36 15.04 11.09
CA GLY A 338 -20.73 13.76 10.79
C GLY A 338 -21.32 13.07 9.57
N ALA A 339 -22.65 13.00 9.46
CA ALA A 339 -23.32 12.40 8.30
C ALA A 339 -23.00 13.15 6.99
N LEU A 340 -23.00 14.49 7.03
CA LEU A 340 -22.58 15.32 5.89
C LEU A 340 -21.10 15.12 5.57
N GLY A 341 -20.23 15.04 6.59
CA GLY A 341 -18.80 14.76 6.43
C GLY A 341 -18.54 13.40 5.79
N ILE A 342 -19.28 12.36 6.19
CA ILE A 342 -19.21 11.04 5.57
C ILE A 342 -19.65 11.11 4.11
N ALA A 343 -20.75 11.77 3.81
CA ALA A 343 -21.25 11.90 2.44
C ALA A 343 -20.23 12.61 1.54
N VAL A 344 -19.65 13.74 1.99
CA VAL A 344 -18.62 14.49 1.25
C VAL A 344 -17.34 13.66 1.12
N GLY A 345 -16.87 13.04 2.21
CA GLY A 345 -15.66 12.21 2.19
C GLY A 345 -15.80 11.00 1.25
N ALA A 346 -16.98 10.35 1.27
CA ALA A 346 -17.25 9.23 0.35
C ALA A 346 -17.33 9.69 -1.12
N LEU A 347 -17.97 10.82 -1.39
CA LEU A 347 -18.02 11.40 -2.75
C LEU A 347 -16.62 11.74 -3.25
N LEU A 348 -15.80 12.38 -2.43
CA LEU A 348 -14.41 12.69 -2.78
C LEU A 348 -13.57 11.43 -3.02
N ALA A 349 -13.77 10.38 -2.23
CA ALA A 349 -13.10 9.09 -2.42
C ALA A 349 -13.51 8.42 -3.75
N LEU A 350 -14.78 8.53 -4.16
CA LEU A 350 -15.28 7.99 -5.43
C LEU A 350 -14.77 8.77 -6.66
N GLU A 351 -14.56 10.09 -6.50
CA GLU A 351 -14.05 10.93 -7.59
C GLU A 351 -12.51 10.96 -7.67
N ALA A 352 -11.80 10.63 -6.58
CA ALA A 352 -10.34 10.64 -6.52
C ALA A 352 -9.64 9.81 -7.62
N PRO A 353 -10.13 8.62 -8.03
CA PRO A 353 -9.53 7.86 -9.12
C PRO A 353 -9.55 8.60 -10.45
N LYS A 354 -10.59 9.40 -10.71
CA LYS A 354 -10.71 10.18 -11.96
C LYS A 354 -9.66 11.30 -12.01
N ILE A 355 -9.36 11.89 -10.87
CA ILE A 355 -8.36 12.97 -10.74
C ILE A 355 -6.94 12.37 -10.82
N SER A 356 -6.70 11.22 -10.18
CA SER A 356 -5.40 10.55 -10.19
C SER A 356 -5.03 9.97 -11.56
N ALA A 357 -6.01 9.53 -12.35
CA ALA A 357 -5.79 9.09 -13.73
C ALA A 357 -5.28 10.21 -14.64
N LEU A 358 -5.61 11.50 -14.30
CA LEU A 358 -5.07 12.65 -15.00
C LEU A 358 -3.69 13.10 -14.50
N ALA A 359 -3.36 12.84 -13.22
CA ALA A 359 -2.18 13.40 -12.58
C ALA A 359 -0.98 12.44 -12.53
N THR A 360 -1.16 11.16 -12.27
CA THR A 360 -0.07 10.15 -12.20
C THR A 360 -0.62 8.72 -12.12
N SER A 361 -0.10 7.84 -12.93
CA SER A 361 -0.38 6.39 -12.91
C SER A 361 0.26 5.73 -11.68
N GLY A 362 -0.33 5.82 -10.51
CA GLY A 362 0.26 5.16 -9.33
C GLY A 362 -0.41 5.47 -8.00
N PHE A 363 -1.37 6.37 -7.98
CA PHE A 363 -2.07 6.69 -6.74
C PHE A 363 -3.06 5.56 -6.36
N PRO A 364 -3.05 5.09 -5.09
CA PRO A 364 -3.97 4.03 -4.66
C PRO A 364 -5.42 4.47 -4.84
N THR A 365 -6.24 3.62 -5.43
CA THR A 365 -7.68 3.86 -5.53
C THR A 365 -8.31 3.80 -4.13
N PRO A 366 -8.90 4.89 -3.61
CA PRO A 366 -9.48 4.88 -2.27
C PRO A 366 -10.62 3.88 -2.16
N VAL A 367 -10.59 3.05 -1.10
CA VAL A 367 -11.63 2.05 -0.82
C VAL A 367 -12.34 2.42 0.48
N VAL A 368 -13.59 2.87 0.37
CA VAL A 368 -14.42 3.20 1.53
C VAL A 368 -14.99 1.90 2.12
N SER A 369 -14.62 1.57 3.35
CA SER A 369 -15.16 0.41 4.05
C SER A 369 -16.37 0.79 4.90
N PRO A 370 -17.40 -0.08 5.03
CA PRO A 370 -18.52 0.15 5.93
C PRO A 370 -18.10 0.38 7.38
N THR A 371 -17.04 -0.29 7.81
CA THR A 371 -16.48 -0.17 9.17
C THR A 371 -15.95 1.23 9.44
N SER A 372 -15.26 1.85 8.46
CA SER A 372 -14.76 3.23 8.60
C SER A 372 -15.89 4.25 8.67
N VAL A 373 -17.00 4.02 7.94
CA VAL A 373 -18.17 4.89 7.99
C VAL A 373 -18.82 4.85 9.38
N VAL A 374 -19.04 3.66 9.93
CA VAL A 374 -19.62 3.49 11.28
C VAL A 374 -18.70 4.10 12.34
N LEU A 375 -17.38 3.84 12.26
CA LEU A 375 -16.39 4.39 13.19
C LEU A 375 -16.42 5.93 13.16
N ALA A 376 -16.35 6.54 11.98
CA ALA A 376 -16.36 7.99 11.83
C ALA A 376 -17.64 8.63 12.37
N PHE A 377 -18.80 8.00 12.16
CA PHE A 377 -20.06 8.46 12.72
C PHE A 377 -20.07 8.38 14.25
N CYS A 378 -19.68 7.24 14.82
CA CYS A 378 -19.60 7.06 16.27
C CYS A 378 -18.63 8.07 16.92
N VAL A 379 -17.47 8.32 16.31
CA VAL A 379 -16.49 9.31 16.80
C VAL A 379 -17.07 10.72 16.74
N SER A 380 -17.77 11.09 15.66
CA SER A 380 -18.38 12.43 15.56
C SER A 380 -19.45 12.66 16.65
N VAL A 381 -20.29 11.67 16.92
CA VAL A 381 -21.31 11.73 18.00
C VAL A 381 -20.66 11.78 19.37
N ALA A 382 -19.60 10.99 19.60
CA ALA A 382 -18.85 10.97 20.85
C ALA A 382 -18.21 12.35 21.15
N ILE A 383 -17.65 13.00 20.13
CA ILE A 383 -17.11 14.36 20.23
C ILE A 383 -18.19 15.37 20.58
N GLY A 384 -19.35 15.30 19.90
CA GLY A 384 -20.49 16.15 20.22
C GLY A 384 -20.96 15.99 21.68
N LEU A 385 -21.03 14.74 22.13
CA LEU A 385 -21.37 14.42 23.52
C LEU A 385 -20.33 14.98 24.49
N PHE A 386 -19.03 14.73 24.26
CA PHE A 386 -17.94 15.18 25.15
C PHE A 386 -17.92 16.69 25.31
N PHE A 387 -17.88 17.42 24.20
CA PHE A 387 -17.84 18.88 24.21
C PHE A 387 -19.19 19.53 24.59
N GLY A 388 -20.31 18.80 24.46
CA GLY A 388 -21.65 19.21 24.89
C GLY A 388 -21.88 19.10 26.39
N ILE A 389 -21.13 18.24 27.12
CA ILE A 389 -21.32 18.02 28.56
C ILE A 389 -21.14 19.30 29.38
N TYR A 390 -20.06 20.05 29.12
CA TYR A 390 -19.74 21.24 29.89
C TYR A 390 -20.84 22.33 29.78
N PRO A 391 -21.24 22.79 28.57
CA PRO A 391 -22.33 23.79 28.44
C PRO A 391 -23.67 23.27 28.94
N ALA A 392 -24.01 22.00 28.70
CA ALA A 392 -25.24 21.40 29.20
C ALA A 392 -25.30 21.39 30.73
N ASN A 393 -24.19 21.06 31.39
CA ASN A 393 -24.10 21.08 32.86
C ASN A 393 -24.19 22.50 33.40
N ARG A 394 -23.60 23.50 32.73
CA ARG A 394 -23.72 24.92 33.07
C ARG A 394 -25.17 25.39 33.00
N ALA A 395 -25.87 25.07 31.91
CA ALA A 395 -27.32 25.35 31.77
C ALA A 395 -28.14 24.70 32.87
N ALA A 396 -27.86 23.42 33.18
CA ALA A 396 -28.55 22.67 34.21
C ALA A 396 -28.32 23.15 35.63
N ARG A 397 -27.27 23.94 35.89
CA ARG A 397 -26.95 24.52 37.21
C ARG A 397 -27.49 25.94 37.45
N LEU A 398 -28.04 26.60 36.41
CA LEU A 398 -28.59 27.95 36.54
C LEU A 398 -29.70 28.00 37.64
N HIS A 399 -29.66 29.00 38.50
CA HIS A 399 -30.69 29.24 39.49
C HIS A 399 -31.85 30.02 38.87
N PRO A 400 -33.13 29.62 39.10
CA PRO A 400 -34.30 30.27 38.51
C PRO A 400 -34.36 31.79 38.78
N ILE A 401 -34.01 32.20 39.97
CA ILE A 401 -34.07 33.59 40.41
C ILE A 401 -33.02 34.45 39.65
N GLU A 402 -31.80 33.93 39.50
CA GLU A 402 -30.74 34.61 38.77
C GLU A 402 -31.03 34.66 37.29
N ALA A 403 -31.56 33.55 36.73
CA ALA A 403 -31.88 33.42 35.31
C ALA A 403 -33.03 34.35 34.86
N LEU A 404 -33.97 34.64 35.76
CA LEU A 404 -35.08 35.57 35.48
C LEU A 404 -34.72 37.05 35.69
N ARG A 405 -33.62 37.33 36.40
CA ARG A 405 -33.06 38.68 36.67
C ARG A 405 -32.05 39.12 35.60
N TYR A 406 -31.68 38.21 34.72
CA TYR A 406 -30.75 38.48 33.61
C TYR A 406 -31.45 39.30 32.52
N GLU A 407 -31.03 40.55 32.29
CA GLU A 407 -31.45 41.41 31.18
C GLU A 407 -30.71 41.06 29.91
#